data_73cf9a811ae622e3c16bff4bf6abbd66
#
_entry.id   73cf9a811ae622e3c16bff4bf6abbd66
#
_cell.length_a   1.000
_cell.length_b   1.000
_cell.length_c   1.000
_cell.angle_alpha   90.00
_cell.angle_beta   90.00
_cell.angle_gamma   90.00
#
_symmetry.space_group_name_H-M   'P 1'
#
loop_
_entity.id
_entity.type
_entity.pdbx_description
1 polymer ?
#
loop_
_entity_poly.entity_id
_entity_poly.type
_entity_poly.pdbx_seq_one_letter_code
_entity_poly.pdbx_strand_id
1 'polypeptide(L)'
;MTATAFRHGLVIGKFYPPHAGHHFLIRSAAQTCERVTVVVMGADVESIPLELRVRWLARFHTAWPGVSVVGVVDNLSVDYSSEAAWAGHVALMREGIARGAHGTGAVTAAARVGKGSAVGAVDVDAVFTSEPYGAELARRFGAADVRLDVSRATYAVSGTKVRADPIAAWGALEPPVRAWFAKRVVVVGAESTGTTTLSIDLADALRARGGPHALTRWVAEYGRELTARKLAVARAVAGVRGLAEPAVFDLEWDDADFEDVAARQCADEDVAAEAGGPVLVCDTDALATVVWQERYRERATEAVRKIARGMPERALYILTDHVGVGFDDDGLRDGEHLRPWMTERFREVLSAGGARWVEVHGDRASRLEQALSAIDGVLA
;
A
#
# COMPACT_ATOMS: atom_id res chain seq x y z
N MET A 1 16.83 4.16 34.19
CA MET A 1 15.70 3.35 33.67
C MET A 1 14.70 3.27 34.79
N THR A 2 13.50 3.84 34.62
CA THR A 2 12.38 3.67 35.55
C THR A 2 11.99 2.20 35.55
N ALA A 3 11.82 1.59 36.73
CA ALA A 3 11.33 0.21 36.84
C ALA A 3 9.99 0.08 36.12
N THR A 4 9.82 -0.98 35.33
CA THR A 4 8.54 -1.29 34.67
C THR A 4 7.47 -1.58 35.72
N ALA A 5 6.28 -1.03 35.53
CA ALA A 5 5.18 -1.21 36.49
C ALA A 5 4.56 -2.61 36.42
N PHE A 6 4.63 -3.26 35.25
CA PHE A 6 4.03 -4.56 34.96
C PHE A 6 4.99 -5.47 34.19
N ARG A 7 4.89 -6.77 34.41
CA ARG A 7 5.66 -7.75 33.62
C ARG A 7 5.05 -8.02 32.26
N HIS A 8 3.70 -8.11 32.17
CA HIS A 8 3.02 -8.43 30.94
C HIS A 8 1.78 -7.57 30.70
N GLY A 9 1.84 -6.70 29.71
CA GLY A 9 0.73 -5.89 29.23
C GLY A 9 -0.02 -6.54 28.07
N LEU A 10 -1.33 -6.36 28.00
CA LEU A 10 -2.18 -6.82 26.93
C LEU A 10 -2.87 -5.62 26.27
N VAL A 11 -2.79 -5.57 24.94
CA VAL A 11 -3.56 -4.63 24.11
C VAL A 11 -4.40 -5.44 23.13
N ILE A 12 -5.69 -5.19 23.07
CA ILE A 12 -6.63 -5.92 22.21
C ILE A 12 -7.42 -4.94 21.36
N GLY A 13 -7.64 -5.28 20.11
CA GLY A 13 -8.49 -4.49 19.23
C GLY A 13 -8.61 -5.08 17.84
N LYS A 14 -9.52 -4.54 17.06
CA LYS A 14 -9.63 -4.88 15.63
C LYS A 14 -8.52 -4.25 14.80
N PHE A 15 -8.03 -3.07 15.20
CA PHE A 15 -7.03 -2.30 14.42
C PHE A 15 -7.44 -2.21 12.94
N TYR A 16 -8.64 -1.77 12.67
CA TYR A 16 -9.31 -1.85 11.39
C TYR A 16 -9.64 -0.45 10.83
N PRO A 17 -8.63 0.23 10.21
CA PRO A 17 -7.19 -0.04 10.24
C PRO A 17 -6.49 0.45 11.52
N PRO A 18 -5.19 0.13 11.73
CA PRO A 18 -4.37 0.81 12.73
C PRO A 18 -4.31 2.32 12.46
N HIS A 19 -4.21 3.12 13.54
CA HIS A 19 -4.11 4.58 13.47
C HIS A 19 -3.39 5.13 14.70
N ALA A 20 -3.07 6.43 14.71
CA ALA A 20 -2.29 7.08 15.76
C ALA A 20 -2.75 6.77 17.21
N GLY A 21 -4.07 6.71 17.44
CA GLY A 21 -4.61 6.33 18.76
C GLY A 21 -4.25 4.91 19.19
N HIS A 22 -4.25 3.95 18.27
CA HIS A 22 -3.80 2.58 18.54
C HIS A 22 -2.30 2.53 18.85
N HIS A 23 -1.49 3.25 18.07
CA HIS A 23 -0.04 3.31 18.29
C HIS A 23 0.32 4.00 19.60
N PHE A 24 -0.45 5.02 20.01
CA PHE A 24 -0.31 5.64 21.32
C PHE A 24 -0.55 4.62 22.43
N LEU A 25 -1.63 3.86 22.37
CA LEU A 25 -1.99 2.84 23.36
C LEU A 25 -0.88 1.76 23.47
N ILE A 26 -0.41 1.22 22.36
CA ILE A 26 0.64 0.20 22.31
C ILE A 26 1.96 0.75 22.87
N ARG A 27 2.37 1.98 22.50
CA ARG A 27 3.59 2.60 23.03
C ARG A 27 3.50 2.87 24.52
N SER A 28 2.35 3.31 25.02
CA SER A 28 2.15 3.50 26.47
C SER A 28 2.29 2.18 27.23
N ALA A 29 1.73 1.10 26.68
CA ALA A 29 1.91 -0.23 27.26
C ALA A 29 3.40 -0.66 27.23
N ALA A 30 4.09 -0.46 26.11
CA ALA A 30 5.50 -0.82 25.96
C ALA A 30 6.45 -0.03 26.88
N GLN A 31 6.08 1.19 27.28
CA GLN A 31 6.84 2.00 28.23
C GLN A 31 6.65 1.59 29.68
N THR A 32 5.55 0.89 30.00
CA THR A 32 5.17 0.54 31.37
C THR A 32 5.28 -0.95 31.67
N CYS A 33 5.45 -1.79 30.64
CA CYS A 33 5.55 -3.24 30.78
C CYS A 33 6.90 -3.77 30.29
N GLU A 34 7.36 -4.89 30.85
CA GLU A 34 8.53 -5.61 30.35
C GLU A 34 8.26 -6.25 28.99
N ARG A 35 7.05 -6.76 28.80
CA ARG A 35 6.55 -7.31 27.53
C ARG A 35 5.10 -6.90 27.27
N VAL A 36 4.72 -6.80 26.02
CA VAL A 36 3.35 -6.48 25.59
C VAL A 36 2.93 -7.46 24.50
N THR A 37 1.76 -8.04 24.68
CA THR A 37 1.11 -8.79 23.58
C THR A 37 -0.02 -7.94 23.01
N VAL A 38 0.06 -7.66 21.69
CA VAL A 38 -0.98 -7.01 20.92
C VAL A 38 -1.77 -8.08 20.18
N VAL A 39 -3.02 -8.29 20.57
CA VAL A 39 -3.91 -9.25 19.92
C VAL A 39 -4.82 -8.52 18.94
N VAL A 40 -4.61 -8.78 17.66
CA VAL A 40 -5.43 -8.23 16.57
C VAL A 40 -6.59 -9.21 16.31
N MET A 41 -7.80 -8.79 16.66
CA MET A 41 -9.02 -9.57 16.43
C MET A 41 -9.59 -9.20 15.05
N GLY A 42 -9.82 -10.17 14.18
CA GLY A 42 -10.34 -9.93 12.84
C GLY A 42 -11.38 -10.94 12.41
N ALA A 43 -12.42 -10.49 11.71
CA ALA A 43 -13.42 -11.35 11.10
C ALA A 43 -13.15 -11.55 9.60
N ASP A 44 -13.54 -12.71 9.06
CA ASP A 44 -13.34 -13.06 7.64
C ASP A 44 -14.08 -12.11 6.67
N VAL A 45 -15.13 -11.43 7.15
CA VAL A 45 -15.94 -10.49 6.34
C VAL A 45 -15.33 -9.08 6.26
N GLU A 46 -14.23 -8.81 6.94
CA GLU A 46 -13.64 -7.47 6.99
C GLU A 46 -12.81 -7.19 5.73
N SER A 47 -13.00 -6.01 5.10
CA SER A 47 -12.38 -5.62 3.83
C SER A 47 -10.85 -5.46 3.90
N ILE A 48 -10.29 -5.20 5.10
CA ILE A 48 -8.83 -5.15 5.31
C ILE A 48 -8.41 -6.47 5.94
N PRO A 49 -7.64 -7.32 5.24
CA PRO A 49 -7.22 -8.62 5.74
C PRO A 49 -6.52 -8.55 7.10
N LEU A 50 -6.78 -9.52 7.96
CA LEU A 50 -6.17 -9.60 9.29
C LEU A 50 -4.65 -9.62 9.23
N GLU A 51 -4.08 -10.37 8.29
CA GLU A 51 -2.63 -10.50 8.10
C GLU A 51 -1.96 -9.18 7.75
N LEU A 52 -2.64 -8.29 7.00
CA LEU A 52 -2.14 -6.96 6.70
C LEU A 52 -2.07 -6.09 7.96
N ARG A 53 -3.13 -6.08 8.77
CA ARG A 53 -3.17 -5.31 10.02
C ARG A 53 -2.09 -5.76 10.99
N VAL A 54 -1.86 -7.06 11.11
CA VAL A 54 -0.77 -7.64 11.92
C VAL A 54 0.59 -7.19 11.40
N ARG A 55 0.83 -7.29 10.08
CA ARG A 55 2.10 -6.85 9.48
C ARG A 55 2.35 -5.36 9.67
N TRP A 56 1.35 -4.50 9.50
CA TRP A 56 1.46 -3.05 9.71
C TRP A 56 1.85 -2.72 11.14
N LEU A 57 1.17 -3.31 12.13
CA LEU A 57 1.48 -3.11 13.54
C LEU A 57 2.87 -3.64 13.91
N ALA A 58 3.23 -4.83 13.46
CA ALA A 58 4.54 -5.41 13.72
C ALA A 58 5.67 -4.56 13.12
N ARG A 59 5.51 -4.09 11.87
CA ARG A 59 6.47 -3.21 11.20
C ARG A 59 6.65 -1.89 11.96
N PHE A 60 5.56 -1.29 12.42
CA PHE A 60 5.61 -0.01 13.12
C PHE A 60 6.23 -0.10 14.52
N HIS A 61 6.07 -1.24 15.18
CA HIS A 61 6.59 -1.44 16.54
C HIS A 61 7.90 -2.23 16.61
N THR A 62 8.64 -2.40 15.51
CA THR A 62 9.95 -3.10 15.46
C THR A 62 10.99 -2.51 16.43
N ALA A 63 10.93 -1.22 16.73
CA ALA A 63 11.81 -0.57 17.70
C ALA A 63 11.53 -0.97 19.18
N TRP A 64 10.48 -1.73 19.42
CA TRP A 64 10.04 -2.17 20.76
C TRP A 64 10.15 -3.69 20.87
N PRO A 65 11.33 -4.25 21.19
CA PRO A 65 11.55 -5.71 21.15
C PRO A 65 10.68 -6.50 22.13
N GLY A 66 10.14 -5.84 23.17
CA GLY A 66 9.16 -6.43 24.09
C GLY A 66 7.73 -6.51 23.56
N VAL A 67 7.43 -5.94 22.37
CA VAL A 67 6.09 -5.96 21.77
C VAL A 67 5.98 -7.10 20.79
N SER A 68 5.03 -8.01 21.03
CA SER A 68 4.63 -9.05 20.08
C SER A 68 3.23 -8.77 19.54
N VAL A 69 3.04 -8.97 18.22
CA VAL A 69 1.75 -8.74 17.55
C VAL A 69 1.25 -10.07 16.99
N VAL A 70 0.02 -10.45 17.34
CA VAL A 70 -0.59 -11.73 16.96
C VAL A 70 -1.99 -11.51 16.40
N GLY A 71 -2.30 -12.15 15.27
CA GLY A 71 -3.64 -12.14 14.69
C GLY A 71 -4.49 -13.30 15.19
N VAL A 72 -5.77 -13.05 15.45
CA VAL A 72 -6.77 -14.05 15.81
C VAL A 72 -8.02 -13.84 14.98
N VAL A 73 -8.49 -14.90 14.31
CA VAL A 73 -9.78 -14.84 13.60
C VAL A 73 -10.90 -14.98 14.63
N ASP A 74 -11.78 -13.99 14.67
CA ASP A 74 -12.92 -13.92 15.55
C ASP A 74 -14.18 -13.61 14.73
N ASN A 75 -14.93 -14.66 14.43
CA ASN A 75 -16.21 -14.59 13.73
C ASN A 75 -17.41 -14.67 14.67
N LEU A 76 -17.17 -14.57 16.01
CA LEU A 76 -18.23 -14.57 16.99
C LEU A 76 -19.01 -13.26 16.95
N SER A 77 -20.31 -13.33 17.23
CA SER A 77 -21.13 -12.14 17.38
C SER A 77 -20.75 -11.39 18.66
N VAL A 78 -20.66 -10.06 18.55
CA VAL A 78 -20.40 -9.19 19.72
C VAL A 78 -21.71 -8.97 20.49
N ASP A 79 -21.76 -9.51 21.69
CA ASP A 79 -22.85 -9.29 22.64
C ASP A 79 -22.27 -9.10 24.06
N TYR A 80 -22.18 -7.85 24.48
CA TYR A 80 -21.63 -7.50 25.79
C TYR A 80 -22.54 -7.91 26.98
N SER A 81 -23.79 -8.28 26.74
CA SER A 81 -24.73 -8.78 27.76
C SER A 81 -24.63 -10.29 27.95
N SER A 82 -24.03 -11.01 26.99
CA SER A 82 -23.95 -12.48 27.01
C SER A 82 -22.65 -12.97 27.64
N GLU A 83 -22.74 -13.72 28.72
CA GLU A 83 -21.58 -14.37 29.34
C GLU A 83 -20.94 -15.42 28.42
N ALA A 84 -21.74 -16.12 27.62
CA ALA A 84 -21.23 -17.09 26.65
C ALA A 84 -20.43 -16.42 25.52
N ALA A 85 -20.88 -15.25 25.03
CA ALA A 85 -20.15 -14.47 24.03
C ALA A 85 -18.81 -13.99 24.62
N TRP A 86 -18.81 -13.45 25.83
CA TRP A 86 -17.58 -13.06 26.51
C TRP A 86 -16.61 -14.23 26.69
N ALA A 87 -17.09 -15.39 27.13
CA ALA A 87 -16.26 -16.57 27.32
C ALA A 87 -15.59 -17.01 26.00
N GLY A 88 -16.33 -16.95 24.89
CA GLY A 88 -15.81 -17.25 23.56
C GLY A 88 -14.70 -16.29 23.11
N HIS A 89 -14.96 -14.97 23.19
CA HIS A 89 -13.96 -13.98 22.83
C HIS A 89 -12.70 -14.06 23.71
N VAL A 90 -12.87 -14.21 25.05
CA VAL A 90 -11.74 -14.35 25.99
C VAL A 90 -10.92 -15.60 25.71
N ALA A 91 -11.54 -16.71 25.33
CA ALA A 91 -10.81 -17.93 24.93
C ALA A 91 -9.91 -17.69 23.71
N LEU A 92 -10.43 -17.01 22.67
CA LEU A 92 -9.67 -16.63 21.51
C LEU A 92 -8.51 -15.67 21.85
N MET A 93 -8.77 -14.70 22.72
CA MET A 93 -7.73 -13.75 23.20
C MET A 93 -6.61 -14.50 23.94
N ARG A 94 -6.95 -15.43 24.84
CA ARG A 94 -5.97 -16.25 25.59
C ARG A 94 -5.10 -17.10 24.64
N GLU A 95 -5.68 -17.65 23.60
CA GLU A 95 -4.91 -18.36 22.56
C GLU A 95 -3.93 -17.41 21.84
N GLY A 96 -4.36 -16.20 21.47
CA GLY A 96 -3.49 -15.17 20.90
C GLY A 96 -2.34 -14.84 21.85
N ILE A 97 -2.61 -14.61 23.13
CA ILE A 97 -1.60 -14.30 24.14
C ILE A 97 -0.56 -15.41 24.26
N ALA A 98 -1.01 -16.66 24.31
CA ALA A 98 -0.11 -17.79 24.42
C ALA A 98 0.80 -17.95 23.22
N ARG A 99 0.30 -17.72 22.00
CA ARG A 99 1.12 -17.67 20.78
C ARG A 99 2.14 -16.53 20.81
N GLY A 100 1.75 -15.35 21.26
CA GLY A 100 2.64 -14.20 21.39
C GLY A 100 3.76 -14.40 22.41
N ALA A 101 3.50 -15.14 23.46
CA ALA A 101 4.50 -15.43 24.52
C ALA A 101 5.64 -16.39 24.07
N HIS A 102 5.38 -17.21 23.04
CA HIS A 102 6.36 -18.18 22.52
C HIS A 102 7.10 -17.71 21.26
N GLY A 103 6.71 -16.57 20.71
CA GLY A 103 7.32 -16.00 19.50
C GLY A 103 8.13 -14.76 19.81
N THR A 104 9.44 -14.82 19.59
CA THR A 104 10.30 -13.64 19.57
C THR A 104 10.01 -12.83 18.33
N GLY A 105 9.14 -11.80 18.42
CA GLY A 105 8.98 -10.76 17.40
C GLY A 105 8.54 -11.19 15.97
N ALA A 106 8.18 -12.45 15.77
CA ALA A 106 7.78 -12.97 14.47
C ALA A 106 6.28 -12.72 14.25
N VAL A 107 5.94 -12.18 13.07
CA VAL A 107 4.56 -12.14 12.58
C VAL A 107 4.06 -13.58 12.44
N THR A 108 3.33 -14.06 13.43
CA THR A 108 2.65 -15.35 13.31
C THR A 108 1.38 -15.14 12.51
N ALA A 109 1.27 -15.82 11.37
CA ALA A 109 0.08 -15.82 10.54
C ALA A 109 -1.16 -16.18 11.39
N ALA A 110 -2.32 -15.58 11.05
CA ALA A 110 -3.59 -15.92 11.67
C ALA A 110 -3.84 -17.42 11.56
N ALA A 111 -3.81 -18.14 12.68
CA ALA A 111 -4.22 -19.52 12.69
C ALA A 111 -5.74 -19.57 12.92
N ARG A 112 -6.45 -20.35 12.11
CA ARG A 112 -7.83 -20.71 12.40
C ARG A 112 -7.82 -21.62 13.62
N VAL A 113 -8.63 -21.31 14.60
CA VAL A 113 -8.75 -22.10 15.82
C VAL A 113 -9.20 -23.51 15.50
N GLY A 114 -8.30 -24.47 15.66
CA GLY A 114 -8.68 -25.89 15.76
C GLY A 114 -9.12 -26.18 17.20
N LYS A 115 -10.27 -26.85 17.38
CA LYS A 115 -10.73 -27.29 18.69
C LYS A 115 -9.67 -28.18 19.36
N GLY A 116 -9.09 -27.71 20.48
CA GLY A 116 -8.45 -28.58 21.46
C GLY A 116 -6.92 -28.55 21.58
N SER A 117 -6.32 -27.39 21.91
CA SER A 117 -5.00 -27.40 22.56
C SER A 117 -5.10 -26.73 23.91
N ALA A 118 -4.81 -27.47 24.98
CA ALA A 118 -4.61 -26.89 26.31
C ALA A 118 -3.28 -26.11 26.29
N VAL A 119 -3.35 -24.84 25.96
CA VAL A 119 -2.21 -23.93 26.04
C VAL A 119 -2.09 -23.48 27.49
N GLY A 120 -0.91 -23.61 28.10
CA GLY A 120 -0.66 -23.15 29.47
C GLY A 120 -1.08 -21.67 29.65
N ALA A 121 -1.72 -21.39 30.76
CA ALA A 121 -2.18 -20.03 31.07
C ALA A 121 -0.97 -19.07 31.11
N VAL A 122 -0.98 -18.06 30.24
CA VAL A 122 -0.01 -16.97 30.29
C VAL A 122 -0.65 -15.81 31.06
N ASP A 123 -0.04 -15.45 32.20
CA ASP A 123 -0.56 -14.39 33.04
C ASP A 123 -0.38 -13.02 32.38
N VAL A 124 -1.39 -12.20 32.48
CA VAL A 124 -1.44 -10.80 32.07
C VAL A 124 -1.60 -9.95 33.32
N ASP A 125 -0.70 -8.99 33.53
CA ASP A 125 -0.71 -8.13 34.71
C ASP A 125 -1.53 -6.86 34.49
N ALA A 126 -1.64 -6.38 33.24
CA ALA A 126 -2.37 -5.17 32.89
C ALA A 126 -3.03 -5.26 31.51
N VAL A 127 -4.24 -4.76 31.39
CA VAL A 127 -4.98 -4.59 30.13
C VAL A 127 -5.03 -3.11 29.79
N PHE A 128 -4.48 -2.75 28.62
CA PHE A 128 -4.48 -1.39 28.11
C PHE A 128 -5.58 -1.22 27.06
N THR A 129 -6.47 -0.27 27.25
CA THR A 129 -7.57 -0.01 26.32
C THR A 129 -8.01 1.46 26.33
N SER A 130 -8.63 1.92 25.24
CA SER A 130 -9.36 3.20 25.18
C SER A 130 -10.88 3.00 25.17
N GLU A 131 -11.35 1.77 25.37
CA GLU A 131 -12.76 1.43 25.24
C GLU A 131 -13.44 1.21 26.60
N PRO A 132 -14.76 1.48 26.72
CA PRO A 132 -15.50 1.32 27.97
C PRO A 132 -15.48 -0.11 28.54
N TYR A 133 -15.40 -1.14 27.65
CA TYR A 133 -15.38 -2.54 28.07
C TYR A 133 -14.06 -2.97 28.75
N GLY A 134 -13.08 -2.09 28.81
CA GLY A 134 -11.75 -2.38 29.36
C GLY A 134 -11.78 -2.91 30.80
N ALA A 135 -12.64 -2.34 31.65
CA ALA A 135 -12.79 -2.79 33.03
C ALA A 135 -13.24 -4.26 33.14
N GLU A 136 -14.24 -4.64 32.33
CA GLU A 136 -14.72 -6.03 32.29
C GLU A 136 -13.67 -6.97 31.73
N LEU A 137 -12.95 -6.54 30.72
CA LEU A 137 -11.86 -7.32 30.15
C LEU A 137 -10.74 -7.55 31.18
N ALA A 138 -10.30 -6.50 31.88
CA ALA A 138 -9.28 -6.60 32.92
C ALA A 138 -9.72 -7.57 34.04
N ARG A 139 -10.97 -7.47 34.47
CA ARG A 139 -11.56 -8.38 35.48
C ARG A 139 -11.49 -9.85 35.03
N ARG A 140 -11.77 -10.15 33.76
CA ARG A 140 -11.72 -11.52 33.20
C ARG A 140 -10.31 -12.08 33.07
N PHE A 141 -9.32 -11.23 32.96
CA PHE A 141 -7.91 -11.61 32.97
C PHE A 141 -7.27 -11.59 34.35
N GLY A 142 -7.96 -11.05 35.38
CA GLY A 142 -7.40 -10.85 36.70
C GLY A 142 -6.28 -9.80 36.71
N ALA A 143 -6.35 -8.82 35.81
CA ALA A 143 -5.33 -7.84 35.50
C ALA A 143 -5.75 -6.43 35.90
N ALA A 144 -4.77 -5.52 36.00
CA ALA A 144 -5.05 -4.09 36.18
C ALA A 144 -5.75 -3.48 34.96
N ASP A 145 -6.77 -2.64 35.17
CA ASP A 145 -7.45 -1.88 34.12
C ASP A 145 -6.71 -0.56 33.88
N VAL A 146 -6.02 -0.44 32.74
CA VAL A 146 -5.29 0.77 32.35
C VAL A 146 -6.01 1.39 31.14
N ARG A 147 -6.83 2.39 31.41
CA ARG A 147 -7.60 3.09 30.36
C ARG A 147 -6.92 4.39 29.97
N LEU A 148 -6.65 4.56 28.68
CA LEU A 148 -5.99 5.72 28.09
C LEU A 148 -6.87 6.36 27.03
N ASP A 149 -6.98 7.69 27.09
CA ASP A 149 -7.66 8.52 26.07
C ASP A 149 -9.09 8.06 25.74
N VAL A 150 -9.86 7.62 26.75
CA VAL A 150 -11.23 7.11 26.57
C VAL A 150 -12.15 8.15 25.89
N SER A 151 -11.94 9.43 26.21
CA SER A 151 -12.66 10.55 25.58
C SER A 151 -12.14 10.89 24.17
N ARG A 152 -11.04 10.24 23.73
CA ARG A 152 -10.33 10.53 22.47
C ARG A 152 -9.91 12.00 22.34
N ALA A 153 -9.53 12.62 23.45
CA ALA A 153 -9.09 14.02 23.48
C ALA A 153 -7.70 14.21 22.87
N THR A 154 -6.83 13.19 23.02
CA THR A 154 -5.47 13.20 22.43
C THR A 154 -5.49 12.82 20.95
N TYR A 155 -6.25 11.78 20.61
CA TYR A 155 -6.38 11.29 19.23
C TYR A 155 -7.84 11.14 18.84
N ALA A 156 -8.43 12.17 18.22
CA ALA A 156 -9.84 12.23 17.78
C ALA A 156 -10.13 11.34 16.54
N VAL A 157 -9.54 10.14 16.48
CA VAL A 157 -9.61 9.20 15.35
C VAL A 157 -10.17 7.85 15.79
N SER A 158 -10.85 7.16 14.87
CA SER A 158 -11.30 5.77 15.07
C SER A 158 -11.24 5.00 13.74
N GLY A 159 -11.11 3.69 13.79
CA GLY A 159 -11.10 2.86 12.60
C GLY A 159 -12.35 3.05 11.72
N THR A 160 -13.53 3.28 12.33
CA THR A 160 -14.77 3.59 11.60
C THR A 160 -14.68 4.92 10.86
N LYS A 161 -14.17 5.99 11.50
CA LYS A 161 -13.95 7.28 10.82
C LYS A 161 -12.94 7.15 9.68
N VAL A 162 -11.85 6.41 9.90
CA VAL A 162 -10.84 6.18 8.85
C VAL A 162 -11.45 5.47 7.64
N ARG A 163 -12.27 4.43 7.84
CA ARG A 163 -12.90 3.73 6.72
C ARG A 163 -13.94 4.55 6.00
N ALA A 164 -14.65 5.42 6.71
CA ALA A 164 -15.64 6.33 6.12
C ALA A 164 -14.99 7.45 5.31
N ASP A 165 -13.90 8.03 5.81
CA ASP A 165 -13.15 9.10 5.15
C ASP A 165 -11.66 8.98 5.52
N PRO A 166 -10.91 8.20 4.75
CA PRO A 166 -9.47 8.07 4.98
C PRO A 166 -8.70 9.36 4.68
N ILE A 167 -9.22 10.24 3.81
CA ILE A 167 -8.57 11.50 3.47
C ILE A 167 -8.59 12.45 4.67
N ALA A 168 -9.74 12.61 5.32
CA ALA A 168 -9.84 13.42 6.53
C ALA A 168 -8.95 12.88 7.67
N ALA A 169 -8.73 11.58 7.73
CA ALA A 169 -7.91 10.93 8.75
C ALA A 169 -6.44 10.76 8.35
N TRP A 170 -6.00 11.24 7.18
CA TRP A 170 -4.69 10.94 6.57
C TRP A 170 -3.50 11.15 7.49
N GLY A 171 -3.50 12.26 8.24
CA GLY A 171 -2.45 12.58 9.21
C GLY A 171 -2.32 11.62 10.38
N ALA A 172 -3.36 10.83 10.67
CA ALA A 172 -3.39 9.84 11.74
C ALA A 172 -3.02 8.43 11.27
N LEU A 173 -2.71 8.24 9.97
CA LEU A 173 -2.36 6.95 9.36
C LEU A 173 -0.85 6.82 9.20
N GLU A 174 -0.35 5.64 9.50
CA GLU A 174 1.05 5.31 9.25
C GLU A 174 1.31 4.96 7.77
N PRO A 175 2.57 5.07 7.27
CA PRO A 175 2.91 4.89 5.87
C PRO A 175 2.29 3.66 5.20
N PRO A 176 2.38 2.42 5.74
CA PRO A 176 1.80 1.25 5.08
C PRO A 176 0.27 1.29 5.00
N VAL A 177 -0.39 1.95 5.96
CA VAL A 177 -1.85 2.14 5.94
C VAL A 177 -2.24 3.20 4.91
N ARG A 178 -1.43 4.26 4.76
CA ARG A 178 -1.61 5.25 3.67
C ARG A 178 -1.53 4.59 2.31
N ALA A 179 -0.52 3.74 2.08
CA ALA A 179 -0.36 3.02 0.81
C ALA A 179 -1.58 2.16 0.44
N TRP A 180 -2.27 1.58 1.44
CA TRP A 180 -3.50 0.83 1.24
C TRP A 180 -4.67 1.71 0.74
N PHE A 181 -4.79 2.93 1.27
CA PHE A 181 -5.88 3.85 0.91
C PHE A 181 -5.54 4.75 -0.29
N ALA A 182 -4.26 4.87 -0.66
CA ALA A 182 -3.84 5.70 -1.77
C ALA A 182 -4.47 5.24 -3.09
N LYS A 183 -5.16 6.14 -3.77
CA LYS A 183 -5.72 5.92 -5.10
C LYS A 183 -4.61 6.05 -6.13
N ARG A 184 -4.23 4.93 -6.76
CA ARG A 184 -3.22 4.93 -7.82
C ARG A 184 -3.86 5.32 -9.14
N VAL A 185 -3.43 6.43 -9.72
CA VAL A 185 -3.82 6.93 -11.03
C VAL A 185 -2.61 6.78 -11.95
N VAL A 186 -2.80 6.04 -13.04
CA VAL A 186 -1.74 5.69 -13.96
C VAL A 186 -1.99 6.37 -15.30
N VAL A 187 -1.00 7.11 -15.80
CA VAL A 187 -1.04 7.70 -17.13
C VAL A 187 -0.28 6.78 -18.08
N VAL A 188 -0.95 6.31 -19.12
CA VAL A 188 -0.40 5.41 -20.14
C VAL A 188 -0.63 5.97 -21.54
N GLY A 189 0.17 5.54 -22.49
CA GLY A 189 0.02 5.93 -23.90
C GLY A 189 1.17 5.46 -24.75
N ALA A 190 1.05 5.65 -26.04
CA ALA A 190 2.14 5.42 -26.97
C ALA A 190 3.26 6.43 -26.74
N GLU A 191 4.40 6.17 -27.32
CA GLU A 191 5.56 7.04 -27.24
C GLU A 191 5.27 8.46 -27.72
N SER A 192 5.81 9.46 -27.02
CA SER A 192 5.64 10.89 -27.36
C SER A 192 4.19 11.38 -27.43
N THR A 193 3.28 10.78 -26.63
CA THR A 193 1.89 11.25 -26.51
C THR A 193 1.66 12.18 -25.31
N GLY A 194 2.72 12.49 -24.57
CA GLY A 194 2.68 13.45 -23.45
C GLY A 194 2.29 12.83 -22.10
N THR A 195 2.47 11.50 -21.92
CA THR A 195 2.20 10.79 -20.64
C THR A 195 2.94 11.44 -19.47
N THR A 196 4.26 11.64 -19.60
CA THR A 196 5.10 12.26 -18.58
C THR A 196 4.65 13.68 -18.26
N THR A 197 4.39 14.51 -19.27
CA THR A 197 3.91 15.89 -19.08
C THR A 197 2.60 15.91 -18.33
N LEU A 198 1.62 15.09 -18.75
CA LEU A 198 0.31 15.03 -18.11
C LEU A 198 0.41 14.51 -16.67
N SER A 199 1.23 13.48 -16.42
CA SER A 199 1.36 12.90 -15.07
C SER A 199 1.99 13.90 -14.09
N ILE A 200 2.98 14.69 -14.52
CA ILE A 200 3.56 15.78 -13.73
C ILE A 200 2.53 16.87 -13.45
N ASP A 201 1.82 17.33 -14.49
CA ASP A 201 0.79 18.38 -14.36
C ASP A 201 -0.32 17.95 -13.40
N LEU A 202 -0.75 16.69 -13.47
CA LEU A 202 -1.73 16.11 -12.55
C LEU A 202 -1.23 16.12 -11.10
N ALA A 203 0.00 15.67 -10.88
CA ALA A 203 0.59 15.67 -9.54
C ALA A 203 0.68 17.09 -8.97
N ASP A 204 1.07 18.07 -9.77
CA ASP A 204 1.15 19.48 -9.36
C ASP A 204 -0.24 20.07 -9.07
N ALA A 205 -1.21 19.83 -9.93
CA ALA A 205 -2.59 20.27 -9.73
C ALA A 205 -3.21 19.66 -8.45
N LEU A 206 -2.95 18.38 -8.19
CA LEU A 206 -3.40 17.72 -6.97
C LEU A 206 -2.70 18.30 -5.73
N ARG A 207 -1.39 18.55 -5.76
CA ARG A 207 -0.66 19.20 -4.66
C ARG A 207 -1.23 20.60 -4.34
N ALA A 208 -1.62 21.33 -5.37
CA ALA A 208 -2.21 22.67 -5.22
C ALA A 208 -3.55 22.67 -4.46
N ARG A 209 -4.24 21.52 -4.33
CA ARG A 209 -5.45 21.39 -3.51
C ARG A 209 -5.18 21.53 -2.01
N GLY A 210 -3.93 21.38 -1.58
CA GLY A 210 -3.52 21.50 -0.17
C GLY A 210 -3.96 20.32 0.72
N GLY A 211 -3.84 20.48 2.04
CA GLY A 211 -4.14 19.42 3.00
C GLY A 211 -3.37 18.13 2.71
N PRO A 212 -4.01 16.94 2.83
CA PRO A 212 -3.37 15.67 2.51
C PRO A 212 -2.91 15.53 1.05
N HIS A 213 -3.59 16.21 0.12
CA HIS A 213 -3.20 16.22 -1.30
C HIS A 213 -1.87 16.92 -1.57
N ALA A 214 -1.42 17.83 -0.70
CA ALA A 214 -0.09 18.44 -0.81
C ALA A 214 1.05 17.41 -0.79
N LEU A 215 0.78 16.20 -0.30
CA LEU A 215 1.71 15.08 -0.26
C LEU A 215 1.65 14.20 -1.53
N THR A 216 0.85 14.54 -2.53
CA THR A 216 0.75 13.76 -3.78
C THR A 216 2.13 13.49 -4.36
N ARG A 217 2.44 12.21 -4.59
CA ARG A 217 3.68 11.78 -5.22
C ARG A 217 3.45 11.52 -6.70
N TRP A 218 4.51 11.71 -7.47
CA TRP A 218 4.63 11.32 -8.85
C TRP A 218 5.73 10.27 -8.97
N VAL A 219 5.45 9.19 -9.70
CA VAL A 219 6.41 8.13 -9.97
C VAL A 219 6.75 8.17 -11.45
N ALA A 220 8.02 8.36 -11.74
CA ALA A 220 8.53 8.41 -13.11
C ALA A 220 8.52 7.02 -13.77
N GLU A 221 8.57 6.99 -15.10
CA GLU A 221 8.76 5.78 -15.89
C GLU A 221 10.18 5.23 -15.70
N TYR A 222 10.31 4.08 -15.05
CA TYR A 222 11.61 3.43 -14.86
C TYR A 222 12.20 2.90 -16.16
N GLY A 223 11.38 2.49 -17.13
CA GLY A 223 11.83 2.06 -18.45
C GLY A 223 12.70 3.10 -19.15
N ARG A 224 12.36 4.39 -19.01
CA ARG A 224 13.15 5.49 -19.54
C ARG A 224 14.52 5.62 -18.86
N GLU A 225 14.58 5.45 -17.54
CA GLU A 225 15.85 5.43 -16.79
C GLU A 225 16.74 4.27 -17.24
N LEU A 226 16.16 3.07 -17.39
CA LEU A 226 16.88 1.88 -17.86
C LEU A 226 17.42 2.09 -19.29
N THR A 227 16.62 2.66 -20.19
CA THR A 227 17.02 3.01 -21.57
C THR A 227 18.24 3.95 -21.56
N ALA A 228 18.17 5.03 -20.81
CA ALA A 228 19.28 5.98 -20.69
C ALA A 228 20.55 5.33 -20.12
N ARG A 229 20.41 4.46 -19.11
CA ARG A 229 21.53 3.72 -18.53
C ARG A 229 22.15 2.73 -19.52
N LYS A 230 21.34 1.94 -20.24
CA LYS A 230 21.82 1.00 -21.27
C LYS A 230 22.56 1.75 -22.39
N LEU A 231 22.02 2.86 -22.85
CA LEU A 231 22.63 3.69 -23.90
C LEU A 231 23.98 4.28 -23.44
N ALA A 232 24.06 4.80 -22.23
CA ALA A 232 25.30 5.31 -21.67
C ALA A 232 26.38 4.23 -21.58
N VAL A 233 26.03 3.02 -21.16
CA VAL A 233 26.97 1.88 -21.11
C VAL A 233 27.41 1.48 -22.53
N ALA A 234 26.46 1.37 -23.48
CA ALA A 234 26.78 1.01 -24.89
C ALA A 234 27.72 2.04 -25.51
N ARG A 235 27.50 3.33 -25.32
CA ARG A 235 28.36 4.42 -25.79
C ARG A 235 29.77 4.36 -25.18
N ALA A 236 29.85 4.14 -23.87
CA ALA A 236 31.16 3.98 -23.20
C ALA A 236 31.96 2.79 -23.75
N VAL A 237 31.32 1.64 -23.97
CA VAL A 237 31.96 0.44 -24.56
C VAL A 237 32.37 0.71 -26.00
N ALA A 238 31.55 1.35 -26.84
CA ALA A 238 31.88 1.72 -28.21
C ALA A 238 33.08 2.64 -28.24
N GLY A 239 33.14 3.66 -27.40
CA GLY A 239 34.28 4.57 -27.29
C GLY A 239 35.60 3.88 -26.95
N VAL A 240 35.59 2.94 -26.00
CA VAL A 240 36.77 2.14 -25.64
C VAL A 240 37.23 1.23 -26.81
N ARG A 241 36.29 0.72 -27.62
CA ARG A 241 36.56 -0.17 -28.73
C ARG A 241 36.80 0.55 -30.05
N GLY A 242 36.69 1.87 -30.13
CA GLY A 242 36.81 2.65 -31.36
C GLY A 242 35.70 2.35 -32.37
N LEU A 243 34.49 1.96 -31.88
CA LEU A 243 33.32 1.71 -32.71
C LEU A 243 32.48 2.98 -32.86
N ALA A 244 31.54 2.96 -33.82
CA ALA A 244 30.57 4.02 -33.97
C ALA A 244 29.71 4.17 -32.70
N GLU A 245 29.32 5.42 -32.38
CA GLU A 245 28.47 5.68 -31.26
C GLU A 245 27.07 5.10 -31.47
N PRO A 246 26.55 4.23 -30.57
CA PRO A 246 25.25 3.63 -30.76
C PRO A 246 24.13 4.62 -30.45
N ALA A 247 23.02 4.46 -31.15
CA ALA A 247 21.76 5.14 -30.91
C ALA A 247 20.79 4.24 -30.09
N VAL A 248 19.63 4.78 -29.70
CA VAL A 248 18.67 4.04 -28.88
C VAL A 248 18.14 2.78 -29.57
N PHE A 249 17.95 2.80 -30.87
CA PHE A 249 17.46 1.68 -31.65
C PHE A 249 18.51 0.54 -31.85
N ASP A 250 19.76 0.80 -31.50
CA ASP A 250 20.83 -0.22 -31.50
C ASP A 250 20.88 -1.01 -30.18
N LEU A 251 20.05 -0.61 -29.19
CA LEU A 251 19.99 -1.30 -27.90
C LEU A 251 19.27 -2.64 -28.01
N GLU A 252 19.93 -3.68 -27.54
CA GLU A 252 19.31 -4.99 -27.39
C GLU A 252 18.45 -5.02 -26.12
N TRP A 253 17.21 -5.49 -26.25
CA TRP A 253 16.27 -5.71 -25.17
C TRP A 253 16.01 -7.20 -25.01
N ASP A 254 16.12 -7.72 -23.80
CA ASP A 254 15.77 -9.10 -23.48
C ASP A 254 14.57 -9.18 -22.54
N ASP A 255 14.11 -10.40 -22.24
CA ASP A 255 12.95 -10.61 -21.40
C ASP A 255 13.21 -10.17 -19.93
N ALA A 256 14.46 -10.30 -19.45
CA ALA A 256 14.85 -9.90 -18.10
C ALA A 256 14.83 -8.38 -17.92
N ASP A 257 15.12 -7.60 -18.94
CA ASP A 257 14.99 -6.13 -18.90
C ASP A 257 13.53 -5.72 -18.57
N PHE A 258 12.54 -6.35 -19.23
CA PHE A 258 11.12 -6.03 -19.01
C PHE A 258 10.62 -6.54 -17.64
N GLU A 259 11.17 -7.66 -17.16
CA GLU A 259 10.88 -8.13 -15.80
C GLU A 259 11.43 -7.14 -14.75
N ASP A 260 12.66 -6.62 -14.95
CA ASP A 260 13.25 -5.59 -14.09
C ASP A 260 12.43 -4.30 -14.12
N VAL A 261 12.04 -3.82 -15.32
CA VAL A 261 11.19 -2.63 -15.48
C VAL A 261 9.88 -2.79 -14.70
N ALA A 262 9.17 -3.90 -14.93
CA ALA A 262 7.88 -4.11 -14.25
C ALA A 262 8.03 -4.22 -12.73
N ALA A 263 9.02 -4.95 -12.23
CA ALA A 263 9.25 -5.15 -10.81
C ALA A 263 9.70 -3.85 -10.12
N ARG A 264 10.61 -3.11 -10.75
CA ARG A 264 11.13 -1.85 -10.20
C ARG A 264 10.07 -0.77 -10.17
N GLN A 265 9.27 -0.63 -11.24
CA GLN A 265 8.14 0.30 -11.28
C GLN A 265 7.17 0.04 -10.12
N CYS A 266 6.79 -1.23 -9.89
CA CYS A 266 5.94 -1.59 -8.75
C CYS A 266 6.57 -1.21 -7.40
N ALA A 267 7.87 -1.46 -7.21
CA ALA A 267 8.56 -1.15 -5.97
C ALA A 267 8.62 0.37 -5.70
N ASP A 268 8.89 1.16 -6.73
CA ASP A 268 8.94 2.63 -6.62
C ASP A 268 7.55 3.22 -6.33
N GLU A 269 6.49 2.65 -6.92
CA GLU A 269 5.11 3.00 -6.61
C GLU A 269 4.74 2.69 -5.14
N ASP A 270 5.15 1.54 -4.61
CA ASP A 270 4.86 1.16 -3.22
C ASP A 270 5.55 2.12 -2.24
N VAL A 271 6.81 2.47 -2.48
CA VAL A 271 7.55 3.44 -1.68
C VAL A 271 6.89 4.82 -1.74
N ALA A 272 6.47 5.25 -2.94
CA ALA A 272 5.81 6.54 -3.14
C ALA A 272 4.43 6.58 -2.47
N ALA A 273 3.66 5.49 -2.51
CA ALA A 273 2.34 5.37 -1.87
C ALA A 273 2.44 5.48 -0.34
N GLU A 274 3.45 4.86 0.28
CA GLU A 274 3.69 4.97 1.72
C GLU A 274 4.01 6.40 2.16
N ALA A 275 4.80 7.13 1.37
CA ALA A 275 5.25 8.49 1.68
C ALA A 275 4.27 9.57 1.21
N GLY A 276 3.25 9.19 0.43
CA GLY A 276 2.43 10.11 -0.35
C GLY A 276 1.12 10.54 0.30
N GLY A 277 0.36 11.30 -0.51
CA GLY A 277 -1.01 11.73 -0.25
C GLY A 277 -2.05 10.68 -0.67
N PRO A 278 -3.35 11.07 -0.63
CA PRO A 278 -4.46 10.18 -0.99
C PRO A 278 -4.47 9.74 -2.46
N VAL A 279 -3.75 10.45 -3.31
CA VAL A 279 -3.58 10.11 -4.72
C VAL A 279 -2.10 9.94 -5.01
N LEU A 280 -1.76 8.85 -5.69
CA LEU A 280 -0.45 8.61 -6.29
C LEU A 280 -0.61 8.69 -7.80
N VAL A 281 0.21 9.50 -8.46
CA VAL A 281 0.25 9.61 -9.92
C VAL A 281 1.46 8.88 -10.45
N CYS A 282 1.23 7.90 -11.34
CA CYS A 282 2.29 7.10 -11.95
C CYS A 282 2.38 7.41 -13.44
N ASP A 283 3.59 7.70 -13.90
CA ASP A 283 3.92 7.71 -15.33
C ASP A 283 4.21 6.27 -15.73
N THR A 284 3.22 5.61 -16.34
CA THR A 284 3.17 4.17 -16.64
C THR A 284 3.11 3.24 -15.42
N ASP A 285 3.03 1.94 -15.68
CA ASP A 285 3.09 0.86 -14.67
C ASP A 285 3.47 -0.50 -15.30
N ALA A 286 3.43 -1.59 -14.50
CA ALA A 286 3.76 -2.92 -15.00
C ALA A 286 2.74 -3.47 -16.04
N LEU A 287 1.49 -2.98 -16.10
CA LEU A 287 0.55 -3.33 -17.16
C LEU A 287 0.99 -2.71 -18.49
N ALA A 288 1.44 -1.46 -18.47
CA ALA A 288 2.02 -0.83 -19.66
C ALA A 288 3.28 -1.55 -20.13
N THR A 289 4.10 -2.07 -19.21
CA THR A 289 5.29 -2.88 -19.56
C THR A 289 4.92 -4.12 -20.39
N VAL A 290 3.72 -4.69 -20.22
CA VAL A 290 3.23 -5.77 -21.10
C VAL A 290 3.13 -5.30 -22.56
N VAL A 291 2.57 -4.11 -22.81
CA VAL A 291 2.43 -3.53 -24.15
C VAL A 291 3.79 -3.17 -24.74
N TRP A 292 4.68 -2.62 -23.90
CA TRP A 292 6.05 -2.31 -24.31
C TRP A 292 6.84 -3.57 -24.67
N GLN A 293 6.72 -4.66 -23.91
CA GLN A 293 7.38 -5.92 -24.26
C GLN A 293 6.83 -6.50 -25.57
N GLU A 294 5.51 -6.44 -25.80
CA GLU A 294 4.90 -6.83 -27.07
C GLU A 294 5.47 -6.02 -28.25
N ARG A 295 5.69 -4.71 -28.08
CA ARG A 295 6.30 -3.85 -29.10
C ARG A 295 7.72 -4.28 -29.47
N TYR A 296 8.58 -4.54 -28.49
CA TYR A 296 9.99 -4.84 -28.73
C TYR A 296 10.30 -6.32 -28.98
N ARG A 297 9.45 -7.22 -28.47
CA ARG A 297 9.67 -8.67 -28.49
C ARG A 297 8.57 -9.44 -29.21
N GLU A 298 7.59 -8.77 -29.80
CA GLU A 298 6.40 -9.34 -30.46
C GLU A 298 5.53 -10.23 -29.54
N ARG A 299 5.87 -10.29 -28.26
CA ARG A 299 5.15 -11.05 -27.22
C ARG A 299 5.42 -10.47 -25.84
N ALA A 300 4.51 -10.70 -24.90
CA ALA A 300 4.78 -10.49 -23.48
C ALA A 300 4.97 -11.84 -22.77
N THR A 301 5.94 -11.90 -21.84
CA THR A 301 6.20 -13.10 -21.04
C THR A 301 5.17 -13.28 -19.93
N GLU A 302 5.02 -14.52 -19.48
CA GLU A 302 4.16 -14.82 -18.32
C GLU A 302 4.71 -14.19 -17.03
N ALA A 303 6.02 -13.99 -16.92
CA ALA A 303 6.66 -13.34 -15.79
C ALA A 303 6.20 -11.88 -15.66
N VAL A 304 6.29 -11.08 -16.75
CA VAL A 304 5.80 -9.69 -16.76
C VAL A 304 4.28 -9.63 -16.50
N ARG A 305 3.49 -10.51 -17.15
CA ARG A 305 2.04 -10.59 -16.92
C ARG A 305 1.69 -10.94 -15.47
N LYS A 306 2.47 -11.80 -14.81
CA LYS A 306 2.30 -12.15 -13.40
C LYS A 306 2.57 -10.95 -12.49
N ILE A 307 3.61 -10.16 -12.76
CA ILE A 307 3.88 -8.92 -12.03
C ILE A 307 2.71 -7.96 -12.19
N ALA A 308 2.25 -7.74 -13.43
CA ALA A 308 1.12 -6.85 -13.72
C ALA A 308 -0.17 -7.29 -13.01
N ARG A 309 -0.48 -8.59 -12.96
CA ARG A 309 -1.65 -9.10 -12.22
C ARG A 309 -1.50 -9.03 -10.69
N GLY A 310 -0.27 -9.01 -10.19
CA GLY A 310 0.03 -8.90 -8.76
C GLY A 310 0.00 -7.48 -8.20
N MET A 311 -0.16 -6.46 -9.04
CA MET A 311 -0.23 -5.06 -8.61
C MET A 311 -1.44 -4.79 -7.69
N PRO A 312 -1.32 -3.84 -6.75
CA PRO A 312 -2.48 -3.26 -6.08
C PRO A 312 -3.48 -2.70 -7.11
N GLU A 313 -4.76 -2.63 -6.73
CA GLU A 313 -5.80 -2.07 -7.59
C GLU A 313 -5.45 -0.65 -8.06
N ARG A 314 -5.66 -0.40 -9.36
CA ARG A 314 -5.56 0.93 -9.97
C ARG A 314 -6.91 1.60 -9.93
N ALA A 315 -6.96 2.79 -9.33
CA ALA A 315 -8.21 3.55 -9.22
C ALA A 315 -8.65 4.08 -10.59
N LEU A 316 -7.68 4.45 -11.44
CA LEU A 316 -7.94 5.00 -12.77
C LEU A 316 -6.72 4.84 -13.65
N TYR A 317 -6.93 4.46 -14.92
CA TYR A 317 -5.98 4.67 -16.00
C TYR A 317 -6.39 5.85 -16.86
N ILE A 318 -5.43 6.65 -17.27
CA ILE A 318 -5.60 7.77 -18.19
C ILE A 318 -4.77 7.48 -19.43
N LEU A 319 -5.44 7.17 -20.54
CA LEU A 319 -4.79 6.91 -21.82
C LEU A 319 -4.64 8.23 -22.59
N THR A 320 -3.42 8.58 -22.97
CA THR A 320 -3.15 9.74 -23.81
C THR A 320 -3.25 9.36 -25.30
N ASP A 321 -4.14 10.03 -26.04
CA ASP A 321 -4.26 9.85 -27.47
C ASP A 321 -3.04 10.42 -28.20
N HIS A 322 -2.67 9.78 -29.31
CA HIS A 322 -1.57 10.21 -30.18
C HIS A 322 -2.02 11.22 -31.26
N VAL A 323 -3.33 11.33 -31.52
CA VAL A 323 -3.85 12.16 -32.62
C VAL A 323 -3.62 13.65 -32.33
N GLY A 324 -3.02 14.35 -33.28
CA GLY A 324 -2.73 15.78 -33.16
C GLY A 324 -1.54 16.12 -32.26
N VAL A 325 -0.80 15.11 -31.75
CA VAL A 325 0.43 15.31 -30.95
C VAL A 325 1.66 15.06 -31.82
N GLY A 326 2.54 16.05 -31.92
CA GLY A 326 3.83 15.91 -32.60
C GLY A 326 4.69 14.83 -31.96
N PHE A 327 5.54 14.18 -32.74
CA PHE A 327 6.56 13.28 -32.22
C PHE A 327 7.76 14.15 -31.77
N ASP A 328 8.13 14.03 -30.51
CA ASP A 328 9.26 14.73 -29.93
C ASP A 328 10.40 13.71 -29.78
N ASP A 329 11.43 13.83 -30.64
CA ASP A 329 12.60 12.97 -30.60
C ASP A 329 13.69 13.63 -29.71
N ASP A 330 13.85 13.05 -28.51
CA ASP A 330 14.89 13.47 -27.56
C ASP A 330 16.11 12.54 -27.56
N GLY A 331 16.23 11.69 -28.59
CA GLY A 331 17.32 10.70 -28.74
C GLY A 331 17.17 9.45 -27.86
N LEU A 332 16.07 9.32 -27.14
CA LEU A 332 15.68 8.14 -26.37
C LEU A 332 14.37 7.52 -26.87
N ARG A 333 13.81 8.03 -27.96
CA ARG A 333 12.53 7.62 -28.54
C ARG A 333 12.70 7.09 -29.94
N ASP A 334 11.84 6.12 -30.27
CA ASP A 334 11.78 5.52 -31.61
C ASP A 334 10.34 5.11 -31.93
N GLY A 335 10.08 4.69 -33.15
CA GLY A 335 8.82 4.04 -33.50
C GLY A 335 7.61 4.96 -33.60
N GLU A 336 7.74 6.20 -34.10
CA GLU A 336 6.60 7.11 -34.35
C GLU A 336 5.46 6.42 -35.09
N HIS A 337 5.78 5.60 -36.08
CA HIS A 337 4.81 4.86 -36.90
C HIS A 337 4.02 3.79 -36.13
N LEU A 338 4.50 3.36 -34.94
CA LEU A 338 3.84 2.37 -34.09
C LEU A 338 2.80 3.00 -33.13
N ARG A 339 2.74 4.33 -33.04
CA ARG A 339 1.84 5.03 -32.11
C ARG A 339 0.35 4.61 -32.27
N PRO A 340 -0.21 4.49 -33.51
CA PRO A 340 -1.58 4.05 -33.68
C PRO A 340 -1.81 2.63 -33.13
N TRP A 341 -0.88 1.70 -33.43
CA TRP A 341 -0.94 0.33 -32.93
C TRP A 341 -0.86 0.27 -31.41
N MET A 342 0.06 1.01 -30.81
CA MET A 342 0.22 1.04 -29.35
C MET A 342 -1.02 1.62 -28.66
N THR A 343 -1.58 2.71 -29.19
CA THR A 343 -2.78 3.32 -28.60
C THR A 343 -3.95 2.33 -28.64
N GLU A 344 -4.17 1.63 -29.77
CA GLU A 344 -5.21 0.62 -29.84
C GLU A 344 -4.93 -0.56 -28.88
N ARG A 345 -3.67 -0.97 -28.78
CA ARG A 345 -3.30 -2.06 -27.88
C ARG A 345 -3.55 -1.70 -26.41
N PHE A 346 -3.30 -0.46 -25.98
CA PHE A 346 -3.67 0.02 -24.66
C PHE A 346 -5.18 -0.03 -24.46
N ARG A 347 -6.00 0.38 -25.41
CA ARG A 347 -7.48 0.29 -25.32
C ARG A 347 -7.93 -1.15 -25.10
N GLU A 348 -7.39 -2.09 -25.88
CA GLU A 348 -7.69 -3.53 -25.75
C GLU A 348 -7.33 -4.07 -24.34
N VAL A 349 -6.11 -3.81 -23.87
CA VAL A 349 -5.59 -4.34 -22.59
C VAL A 349 -6.37 -3.76 -21.42
N LEU A 350 -6.64 -2.45 -21.42
CA LEU A 350 -7.40 -1.78 -20.37
C LEU A 350 -8.86 -2.27 -20.33
N SER A 351 -9.48 -2.43 -21.50
CA SER A 351 -10.88 -2.92 -21.60
C SER A 351 -10.99 -4.40 -21.17
N ALA A 352 -10.04 -5.24 -21.58
CA ALA A 352 -10.03 -6.66 -21.24
C ALA A 352 -9.77 -6.90 -19.75
N GLY A 353 -8.97 -6.04 -19.10
CA GLY A 353 -8.64 -6.12 -17.68
C GLY A 353 -9.77 -5.63 -16.75
N GLY A 354 -10.85 -5.07 -17.28
CA GLY A 354 -11.93 -4.50 -16.48
C GLY A 354 -11.51 -3.28 -15.65
N ALA A 355 -10.37 -2.69 -15.98
CA ALA A 355 -9.87 -1.50 -15.31
C ALA A 355 -10.77 -0.28 -15.61
N ARG A 356 -10.94 0.62 -14.64
CA ARG A 356 -11.54 1.93 -14.91
C ARG A 356 -10.54 2.78 -15.68
N TRP A 357 -10.92 3.28 -16.86
CA TRP A 357 -10.03 4.11 -17.65
C TRP A 357 -10.80 5.18 -18.44
N VAL A 358 -10.07 6.22 -18.80
CA VAL A 358 -10.54 7.29 -19.70
C VAL A 358 -9.46 7.58 -20.74
N GLU A 359 -9.86 8.01 -21.92
CA GLU A 359 -8.95 8.51 -22.94
C GLU A 359 -9.07 10.04 -23.01
N VAL A 360 -7.92 10.73 -23.01
CA VAL A 360 -7.86 12.19 -23.03
C VAL A 360 -7.33 12.70 -24.35
N HIS A 361 -7.97 13.75 -24.88
CA HIS A 361 -7.74 14.29 -26.20
C HIS A 361 -7.49 15.80 -26.17
N GLY A 362 -7.00 16.33 -27.29
CA GLY A 362 -6.80 17.75 -27.47
C GLY A 362 -5.44 18.26 -26.98
N ASP A 363 -5.36 19.52 -26.65
CA ASP A 363 -4.15 20.19 -26.15
C ASP A 363 -3.84 19.84 -24.68
N ARG A 364 -2.70 20.30 -24.18
CA ARG A 364 -2.23 20.03 -22.80
C ARG A 364 -3.24 20.45 -21.73
N ALA A 365 -3.87 21.61 -21.90
CA ALA A 365 -4.84 22.14 -20.92
C ALA A 365 -6.12 21.31 -20.90
N SER A 366 -6.66 20.99 -22.07
CA SER A 366 -7.86 20.14 -22.23
C SER A 366 -7.65 18.74 -21.65
N ARG A 367 -6.48 18.12 -21.89
CA ARG A 367 -6.13 16.80 -21.34
C ARG A 367 -6.06 16.83 -19.83
N LEU A 368 -5.45 17.86 -19.24
CA LEU A 368 -5.35 18.04 -17.80
C LEU A 368 -6.76 18.17 -17.17
N GLU A 369 -7.62 18.98 -17.76
CA GLU A 369 -8.99 19.16 -17.27
C GLU A 369 -9.80 17.86 -17.31
N GLN A 370 -9.77 17.11 -18.43
CA GLN A 370 -10.44 15.81 -18.57
C GLN A 370 -9.93 14.80 -17.53
N ALA A 371 -8.62 14.74 -17.35
CA ALA A 371 -7.98 13.84 -16.40
C ALA A 371 -8.33 14.18 -14.94
N LEU A 372 -8.31 15.47 -14.56
CA LEU A 372 -8.71 15.92 -13.21
C LEU A 372 -10.20 15.61 -12.94
N SER A 373 -11.08 15.85 -13.91
CA SER A 373 -12.50 15.51 -13.79
C SER A 373 -12.71 14.00 -13.56
N ALA A 374 -11.96 13.16 -14.27
CA ALA A 374 -12.01 11.71 -14.08
C ALA A 374 -11.49 11.27 -12.69
N ILE A 375 -10.42 11.90 -12.20
CA ILE A 375 -9.89 11.66 -10.85
C ILE A 375 -10.92 12.05 -9.80
N ASP A 376 -11.60 13.20 -9.95
CA ASP A 376 -12.63 13.64 -9.01
C ASP A 376 -13.78 12.65 -8.92
N GLY A 377 -14.17 12.05 -10.05
CA GLY A 377 -15.16 10.96 -10.08
C GLY A 377 -14.71 9.64 -9.41
N VAL A 378 -13.43 9.48 -9.11
CA VAL A 378 -12.89 8.31 -8.37
C VAL A 378 -12.74 8.63 -6.88
N LEU A 379 -12.61 9.90 -6.53
CA LEU A 379 -12.45 10.37 -5.15
C LEU A 379 -13.80 10.64 -4.45
N ALA A 380 -14.87 10.87 -5.24
CA ALA A 380 -16.23 11.02 -4.75
C ALA A 380 -16.82 9.70 -4.24
#